data_035c12947a695d980440feb3e17f36c3
#
_entry.id   035c12947a695d980440feb3e17f36c3
#
_cell.length_a   1.000
_cell.length_b   1.000
_cell.length_c   1.000
_cell.angle_alpha   90.00
_cell.angle_beta   90.00
_cell.angle_gamma   90.00
#
_symmetry.space_group_name_H-M   'P 1'
#
loop_
_entity.id
_entity.type
_entity.pdbx_description
1 polymer ?
#
loop_
_entity_poly.entity_id
_entity_poly.type
_entity_poly.pdbx_seq_one_letter_code
_entity_poly.pdbx_strand_id
1 'polypeptide(L)'
;PHPLALRSLRARALSGPALQYVSLRIPGLAERRLRSRSALEGLLRSWAGPHTREALAEEAPYYAELLSRPGAAHSALEPLRNLVLSRAETAALDKPVTVPVLSVQGELDPVQPAQAYARDTHRVAGNLRQVTIHRSGHFPQEETPAGFVRALLPFLADVAPPAPA
;
A
#
# COMPACT_ATOMS: atom_id res chain seq x y z
N PRO A 1 -4.45 1.74 1.15
CA PRO A 1 -4.91 1.13 2.41
C PRO A 1 -6.39 1.40 2.59
N HIS A 2 -7.17 0.34 2.89
CA HIS A 2 -8.59 0.50 3.14
C HIS A 2 -8.80 1.35 4.40
N PRO A 3 -9.78 2.27 4.45
CA PRO A 3 -9.97 3.17 5.59
C PRO A 3 -10.18 2.46 6.93
N LEU A 4 -10.69 1.24 6.91
CA LEU A 4 -10.84 0.40 8.12
C LEU A 4 -9.50 -0.05 8.71
N ALA A 5 -8.43 -0.12 7.91
CA ALA A 5 -7.08 -0.40 8.39
C ALA A 5 -6.51 0.72 9.29
N LEU A 6 -7.07 1.94 9.20
CA LEU A 6 -6.68 3.07 10.05
C LEU A 6 -7.05 2.90 11.53
N ARG A 7 -8.04 2.06 11.86
CA ARG A 7 -8.38 1.78 13.25
C ARG A 7 -7.24 1.04 13.96
N SER A 8 -6.53 0.17 13.25
CA SER A 8 -5.35 -0.53 13.78
C SER A 8 -4.11 0.36 13.87
N LEU A 9 -4.01 1.41 13.03
CA LEU A 9 -2.91 2.37 13.07
C LEU A 9 -2.94 3.27 14.31
N ARG A 10 -4.14 3.60 14.85
CA ARG A 10 -4.25 4.41 16.07
C ARG A 10 -3.58 3.77 17.30
N ALA A 11 -3.60 2.44 17.37
CA ALA A 11 -2.97 1.71 18.48
C ALA A 11 -1.43 1.60 18.35
N ARG A 12 -0.87 1.88 17.16
CA ARG A 12 0.57 1.76 16.84
C ARG A 12 1.23 3.11 16.54
N ALA A 13 0.60 4.22 16.85
CA ALA A 13 1.03 5.59 16.52
C ALA A 13 2.41 6.00 17.11
N LEU A 14 3.05 5.14 17.90
CA LEU A 14 4.35 5.39 18.52
C LEU A 14 5.51 4.58 17.90
N SER A 15 5.27 3.82 16.82
CA SER A 15 6.34 3.12 16.11
C SER A 15 6.95 4.00 15.00
N GLY A 16 8.23 3.77 14.66
CA GLY A 16 8.94 4.55 13.64
C GLY A 16 8.20 4.67 12.30
N PRO A 17 7.66 3.56 11.72
CA PRO A 17 6.87 3.60 10.49
C PRO A 17 5.58 4.43 10.61
N ALA A 18 4.90 4.38 11.76
CA ALA A 18 3.68 5.17 11.97
C ALA A 18 3.97 6.67 12.06
N LEU A 19 5.08 7.06 12.69
CA LEU A 19 5.50 8.46 12.75
C LEU A 19 5.86 9.00 11.36
N GLN A 20 6.53 8.20 10.53
CA GLN A 20 6.78 8.54 9.13
C GLN A 20 5.47 8.74 8.35
N TYR A 21 4.51 7.84 8.52
CA TYR A 21 3.19 7.96 7.92
C TYR A 21 2.47 9.26 8.32
N VAL A 22 2.47 9.61 9.60
CA VAL A 22 1.88 10.87 10.09
C VAL A 22 2.58 12.07 9.44
N SER A 23 3.91 12.04 9.31
CA SER A 23 4.67 13.14 8.70
C SER A 23 4.34 13.38 7.22
N LEU A 24 3.91 12.35 6.51
CA LEU A 24 3.47 12.45 5.11
C LEU A 24 2.12 13.18 4.95
N ARG A 25 1.39 13.40 6.05
CA ARG A 25 0.13 14.14 6.04
C ARG A 25 0.29 15.65 6.23
N ILE A 26 1.47 16.12 6.59
CA ILE A 26 1.72 17.55 6.80
C ILE A 26 1.99 18.21 5.46
N PRO A 27 1.10 19.13 4.98
CA PRO A 27 1.28 19.80 3.71
C PRO A 27 2.61 20.58 3.63
N GLY A 28 3.22 20.59 2.47
CA GLY A 28 4.53 21.22 2.22
C GLY A 28 5.71 20.40 2.72
N LEU A 29 5.69 19.91 3.95
CA LEU A 29 6.74 19.05 4.50
C LEU A 29 6.75 17.68 3.80
N ALA A 30 5.58 17.12 3.58
CA ALA A 30 5.43 15.82 2.93
C ALA A 30 5.93 15.86 1.48
N GLU A 31 5.53 16.86 0.71
CA GLU A 31 5.98 17.03 -0.68
C GLU A 31 7.50 17.23 -0.75
N ARG A 32 8.07 18.04 0.15
CA ARG A 32 9.51 18.24 0.23
C ARG A 32 10.25 16.94 0.54
N ARG A 33 9.71 16.11 1.44
CA ARG A 33 10.30 14.81 1.80
C ARG A 33 10.23 13.84 0.63
N LEU A 34 9.12 13.76 -0.08
CA LEU A 34 8.97 12.87 -1.23
C LEU A 34 9.85 13.26 -2.43
N ARG A 35 10.33 14.51 -2.49
CA ARG A 35 11.32 14.95 -3.49
C ARG A 35 12.76 14.78 -3.02
N SER A 36 12.98 14.44 -1.76
CA SER A 36 14.30 14.24 -1.19
C SER A 36 14.73 12.79 -1.31
N ARG A 37 15.82 12.54 -2.05
CA ARG A 37 16.41 11.21 -2.19
C ARG A 37 16.65 10.55 -0.83
N SER A 38 17.33 11.22 0.10
CA SER A 38 17.66 10.65 1.40
C SER A 38 16.42 10.34 2.25
N ALA A 39 15.38 11.18 2.15
CA ALA A 39 14.12 10.92 2.85
C ALA A 39 13.36 9.72 2.24
N LEU A 40 13.40 9.56 0.91
CA LEU A 40 12.84 8.39 0.22
C LEU A 40 13.62 7.12 0.54
N GLU A 41 14.95 7.15 0.54
CA GLU A 41 15.78 6.03 0.99
C GLU A 41 15.37 5.55 2.38
N GLY A 42 15.23 6.47 3.33
CA GLY A 42 14.77 6.16 4.69
C GLY A 42 13.35 5.59 4.72
N LEU A 43 12.44 6.12 3.91
CA LEU A 43 11.07 5.63 3.79
C LEU A 43 11.04 4.19 3.24
N LEU A 44 11.69 3.98 2.09
CA LEU A 44 11.74 2.67 1.41
C LEU A 44 12.38 1.61 2.33
N ARG A 45 13.52 1.93 2.97
CA ARG A 45 14.14 1.04 3.95
C ARG A 45 13.21 0.68 5.11
N SER A 46 12.45 1.63 5.61
CA SER A 46 11.59 1.40 6.79
C SER A 46 10.33 0.60 6.48
N TRP A 47 9.87 0.62 5.23
CA TRP A 47 8.65 -0.04 4.80
C TRP A 47 8.91 -1.37 4.06
N ALA A 48 10.11 -1.56 3.54
CA ALA A 48 10.52 -2.82 2.93
C ALA A 48 10.72 -3.96 3.94
N GLY A 49 10.63 -5.17 3.44
CA GLY A 49 11.02 -6.37 4.19
C GLY A 49 12.54 -6.39 4.46
N PRO A 50 12.98 -7.11 5.50
CA PRO A 50 14.39 -7.10 5.92
C PRO A 50 15.38 -7.52 4.83
N HIS A 51 14.95 -8.36 3.89
CA HIS A 51 15.81 -8.94 2.86
C HIS A 51 15.96 -8.06 1.61
N THR A 52 15.04 -7.13 1.38
CA THR A 52 14.95 -6.30 0.17
C THR A 52 15.22 -4.81 0.46
N ARG A 53 15.36 -4.49 1.72
CA ARG A 53 15.47 -3.13 2.26
C ARG A 53 16.50 -2.27 1.56
N GLU A 54 17.70 -2.78 1.34
CA GLU A 54 18.78 -2.00 0.71
C GLU A 54 18.56 -1.89 -0.79
N ALA A 55 18.19 -2.99 -1.46
CA ALA A 55 17.89 -2.96 -2.89
C ALA A 55 16.76 -1.99 -3.22
N LEU A 56 15.69 -1.97 -2.40
CA LEU A 56 14.59 -1.03 -2.62
C LEU A 56 15.01 0.43 -2.35
N ALA A 57 15.90 0.66 -1.39
CA ALA A 57 16.42 2.01 -1.11
C ALA A 57 17.26 2.56 -2.26
N GLU A 58 17.92 1.71 -3.06
CA GLU A 58 18.68 2.10 -4.25
C GLU A 58 17.78 2.69 -5.34
N GLU A 59 16.48 2.39 -5.33
CA GLU A 59 15.49 2.96 -6.26
C GLU A 59 15.06 4.41 -5.89
N ALA A 60 15.46 4.92 -4.75
CA ALA A 60 15.07 6.26 -4.29
C ALA A 60 15.37 7.39 -5.28
N PRO A 61 16.49 7.40 -6.04
CA PRO A 61 16.74 8.43 -7.06
C PRO A 61 15.68 8.46 -8.14
N TYR A 62 15.24 7.30 -8.62
CA TYR A 62 14.19 7.16 -9.63
C TYR A 62 12.84 7.72 -9.11
N TYR A 63 12.46 7.34 -7.91
CA TYR A 63 11.23 7.86 -7.29
C TYR A 63 11.32 9.37 -7.00
N ALA A 64 12.48 9.88 -6.57
CA ALA A 64 12.67 11.30 -6.33
C ALA A 64 12.50 12.12 -7.62
N GLU A 65 13.02 11.62 -8.74
CA GLU A 65 12.85 12.24 -10.05
C GLU A 65 11.38 12.28 -10.47
N LEU A 66 10.69 11.14 -10.39
CA LEU A 66 9.25 11.07 -10.72
C LEU A 66 8.41 12.04 -9.86
N LEU A 67 8.67 12.07 -8.55
CA LEU A 67 7.93 12.88 -7.59
C LEU A 67 8.32 14.38 -7.64
N SER A 68 9.40 14.71 -8.33
CA SER A 68 9.80 16.10 -8.58
C SER A 68 9.02 16.76 -9.73
N ARG A 69 8.32 15.98 -10.55
CA ARG A 69 7.46 16.51 -11.61
C ARG A 69 6.35 17.38 -11.02
N PRO A 70 5.91 18.46 -11.74
CA PRO A 70 4.84 19.32 -11.26
C PRO A 70 3.59 18.54 -10.83
N GLY A 71 3.13 18.76 -9.61
CA GLY A 71 1.95 18.10 -9.05
C GLY A 71 2.15 16.65 -8.57
N ALA A 72 3.19 15.92 -8.99
CA ALA A 72 3.33 14.49 -8.74
C ALA A 72 3.37 14.14 -7.23
N ALA A 73 4.20 14.82 -6.44
CA ALA A 73 4.27 14.60 -5.01
C ALA A 73 2.96 14.95 -4.30
N HIS A 74 2.25 15.99 -4.74
CA HIS A 74 0.94 16.34 -4.21
C HIS A 74 -0.07 15.23 -4.48
N SER A 75 -0.19 14.79 -5.74
CA SER A 75 -1.13 13.73 -6.13
C SER A 75 -0.85 12.40 -5.43
N ALA A 76 0.43 12.06 -5.22
CA ALA A 76 0.82 10.86 -4.47
C ALA A 76 0.39 10.91 -2.99
N LEU A 77 0.27 12.11 -2.40
CA LEU A 77 -0.10 12.29 -1.00
C LEU A 77 -1.62 12.42 -0.79
N GLU A 78 -2.38 12.78 -1.80
CA GLU A 78 -3.84 12.99 -1.70
C GLU A 78 -4.58 11.77 -1.13
N PRO A 79 -4.31 10.51 -1.56
CA PRO A 79 -4.96 9.35 -0.97
C PRO A 79 -4.68 9.22 0.53
N LEU A 80 -3.48 9.61 0.99
CA LEU A 80 -3.10 9.56 2.40
C LEU A 80 -3.79 10.67 3.23
N ARG A 81 -4.03 11.83 2.63
CA ARG A 81 -4.68 12.96 3.27
C ARG A 81 -6.19 12.75 3.40
N ASN A 82 -6.79 12.13 2.40
CA ASN A 82 -8.23 11.88 2.31
C ASN A 82 -8.68 10.57 2.96
N LEU A 83 -7.84 9.97 3.82
CA LEU A 83 -8.19 8.74 4.55
C LEU A 83 -9.18 8.94 5.70
N VAL A 84 -9.47 10.18 6.09
CA VAL A 84 -10.52 10.49 7.08
C VAL A 84 -11.83 10.64 6.33
N LEU A 85 -12.61 9.56 6.35
CA LEU A 85 -13.90 9.51 5.68
C LEU A 85 -14.99 10.13 6.54
N SER A 86 -15.92 10.81 5.89
CA SER A 86 -17.19 11.20 6.47
C SER A 86 -18.05 9.99 6.83
N ARG A 87 -19.09 10.20 7.61
CA ARG A 87 -20.05 9.14 7.97
C ARG A 87 -20.75 8.55 6.73
N ALA A 88 -21.05 9.41 5.75
CA ALA A 88 -21.70 8.98 4.50
C ALA A 88 -20.76 8.15 3.63
N GLU A 89 -19.49 8.54 3.50
CA GLU A 89 -18.47 7.76 2.77
C GLU A 89 -18.19 6.43 3.46
N THR A 90 -18.14 6.40 4.79
CA THR A 90 -18.01 5.15 5.55
C THR A 90 -19.17 4.21 5.31
N ALA A 91 -20.40 4.73 5.31
CA ALA A 91 -21.60 3.93 5.01
C ALA A 91 -21.62 3.43 3.55
N ALA A 92 -21.09 4.23 2.61
CA ALA A 92 -20.97 3.79 1.21
C ALA A 92 -19.97 2.63 1.05
N LEU A 93 -18.92 2.57 1.89
CA LEU A 93 -17.94 1.48 1.90
C LEU A 93 -18.45 0.20 2.58
N ASP A 94 -19.56 0.25 3.32
CA ASP A 94 -20.21 -0.94 3.86
C ASP A 94 -21.00 -1.74 2.81
N LYS A 95 -21.12 -1.19 1.58
CA LYS A 95 -21.71 -1.93 0.46
C LYS A 95 -20.76 -3.04 0.01
N PRO A 96 -21.26 -4.26 -0.18
CA PRO A 96 -20.43 -5.36 -0.65
C PRO A 96 -19.89 -5.09 -2.06
N VAL A 97 -18.60 -5.34 -2.25
CA VAL A 97 -17.96 -5.32 -3.56
C VAL A 97 -18.35 -6.60 -4.30
N THR A 98 -18.98 -6.45 -5.45
CA THR A 98 -19.52 -7.58 -6.23
C THR A 98 -18.55 -8.11 -7.29
N VAL A 99 -17.53 -7.33 -7.65
CA VAL A 99 -16.48 -7.75 -8.58
C VAL A 99 -15.46 -8.65 -7.87
N PRO A 100 -14.79 -9.57 -8.61
CA PRO A 100 -13.68 -10.33 -8.06
C PRO A 100 -12.57 -9.42 -7.54
N VAL A 101 -12.02 -9.74 -6.37
CA VAL A 101 -10.95 -8.95 -5.74
C VAL A 101 -9.76 -9.85 -5.41
N LEU A 102 -8.57 -9.47 -5.84
CA LEU A 102 -7.31 -10.04 -5.38
C LEU A 102 -6.64 -9.08 -4.42
N SER A 103 -6.37 -9.55 -3.21
CA SER A 103 -5.55 -8.84 -2.23
C SER A 103 -4.19 -9.51 -2.14
N VAL A 104 -3.13 -8.77 -2.48
CA VAL A 104 -1.75 -9.24 -2.36
C VAL A 104 -1.03 -8.40 -1.31
N GLN A 105 -0.43 -9.05 -0.34
CA GLN A 105 0.24 -8.38 0.77
C GLN A 105 1.55 -9.05 1.13
N GLY A 106 2.54 -8.26 1.56
CA GLY A 106 3.77 -8.79 2.12
C GLY A 106 3.57 -9.34 3.54
N GLU A 107 4.19 -10.49 3.83
CA GLU A 107 4.15 -11.13 5.15
C GLU A 107 4.73 -10.24 6.24
N LEU A 108 5.81 -9.52 5.91
CA LEU A 108 6.60 -8.70 6.83
C LEU A 108 6.27 -7.20 6.72
N ASP A 109 5.10 -6.84 6.19
CA ASP A 109 4.67 -5.44 6.05
C ASP A 109 4.62 -4.74 7.43
N PRO A 110 5.51 -3.77 7.71
CA PRO A 110 5.54 -3.08 8.98
C PRO A 110 4.45 -2.00 9.10
N VAL A 111 3.88 -1.58 7.96
CA VAL A 111 2.86 -0.52 7.88
C VAL A 111 1.47 -1.12 8.05
N GLN A 112 1.22 -2.24 7.41
CA GLN A 112 -0.09 -2.89 7.39
C GLN A 112 0.04 -4.40 7.60
N PRO A 113 0.08 -4.87 8.85
CA PRO A 113 0.20 -6.30 9.13
C PRO A 113 -0.91 -7.14 8.48
N ALA A 114 -0.53 -8.25 7.86
CA ALA A 114 -1.44 -9.11 7.09
C ALA A 114 -2.70 -9.53 7.88
N GLN A 115 -2.56 -9.85 9.16
CA GLN A 115 -3.70 -10.25 10.00
C GLN A 115 -4.70 -9.10 10.27
N ALA A 116 -4.21 -7.86 10.33
CA ALA A 116 -5.10 -6.70 10.49
C ALA A 116 -5.87 -6.43 9.19
N TYR A 117 -5.21 -6.60 8.05
CA TYR A 117 -5.82 -6.43 6.74
C TYR A 117 -6.84 -7.53 6.44
N ALA A 118 -6.52 -8.79 6.73
CA ALA A 118 -7.41 -9.93 6.52
C ALA A 118 -8.76 -9.77 7.24
N ARG A 119 -8.77 -9.25 8.46
CA ARG A 119 -10.01 -9.01 9.23
C ARG A 119 -10.94 -7.98 8.61
N ASP A 120 -10.37 -7.00 7.91
CA ASP A 120 -11.15 -5.89 7.37
C ASP A 120 -11.65 -6.15 5.95
N THR A 121 -10.93 -6.95 5.16
CA THR A 121 -11.26 -7.20 3.76
C THR A 121 -12.40 -8.19 3.54
N HIS A 122 -12.59 -9.18 4.42
CA HIS A 122 -13.71 -10.11 4.31
C HIS A 122 -15.09 -9.46 4.45
N ARG A 123 -15.14 -8.25 5.05
CA ARG A 123 -16.38 -7.47 5.21
C ARG A 123 -16.82 -6.78 3.94
N VAL A 124 -15.92 -6.63 2.97
CA VAL A 124 -16.12 -5.77 1.79
C VAL A 124 -16.24 -6.53 0.49
N ALA A 125 -15.76 -7.77 0.40
CA ALA A 125 -15.76 -8.51 -0.86
C ALA A 125 -16.18 -9.95 -0.65
N GLY A 126 -17.34 -10.33 -1.21
CA GLY A 126 -17.81 -11.73 -1.23
C GLY A 126 -16.89 -12.65 -2.05
N ASN A 127 -16.21 -12.11 -3.07
CA ASN A 127 -15.33 -12.83 -3.99
C ASN A 127 -13.86 -12.40 -3.79
N LEU A 128 -13.39 -12.46 -2.54
CA LEU A 128 -12.04 -12.08 -2.18
C LEU A 128 -11.08 -13.28 -2.21
N ARG A 129 -10.02 -13.18 -3.03
CA ARG A 129 -8.82 -14.03 -2.94
C ARG A 129 -7.73 -13.25 -2.23
N GLN A 130 -7.15 -13.81 -1.18
CA GLN A 130 -6.05 -13.20 -0.44
C GLN A 130 -4.76 -14.02 -0.65
N VAL A 131 -3.67 -13.34 -0.96
CA VAL A 131 -2.34 -13.94 -1.09
C VAL A 131 -1.35 -13.15 -0.26
N THR A 132 -0.60 -13.84 0.58
CA THR A 132 0.51 -13.27 1.33
C THR A 132 1.82 -13.68 0.67
N ILE A 133 2.65 -12.69 0.30
CA ILE A 133 3.97 -12.93 -0.29
C ILE A 133 4.98 -13.07 0.84
N HIS A 134 5.57 -14.26 0.92
CA HIS A 134 6.58 -14.60 1.92
C HIS A 134 7.82 -13.69 1.79
N ARG A 135 8.39 -13.27 2.92
CA ARG A 135 9.61 -12.44 3.03
C ARG A 135 9.52 -11.05 2.41
N SER A 136 8.34 -10.59 2.02
CA SER A 136 8.09 -9.26 1.46
C SER A 136 7.52 -8.31 2.51
N GLY A 137 7.85 -7.03 2.42
CA GLY A 137 7.30 -5.94 3.21
C GLY A 137 6.12 -5.25 2.53
N HIS A 138 6.13 -3.91 2.56
CA HIS A 138 5.01 -3.09 2.10
C HIS A 138 4.87 -2.99 0.57
N PHE A 139 5.91 -3.35 -0.18
CA PHE A 139 5.98 -3.22 -1.64
C PHE A 139 6.17 -4.58 -2.34
N PRO A 140 5.26 -5.55 -2.18
CA PRO A 140 5.46 -6.90 -2.69
C PRO A 140 5.73 -6.98 -4.19
N GLN A 141 5.21 -6.05 -4.98
CA GLN A 141 5.45 -5.96 -6.43
C GLN A 141 6.90 -5.56 -6.77
N GLU A 142 7.55 -4.79 -5.91
CA GLU A 142 8.94 -4.34 -6.05
C GLU A 142 9.91 -5.32 -5.39
N GLU A 143 9.53 -5.80 -4.21
CA GLU A 143 10.39 -6.62 -3.37
C GLU A 143 10.46 -8.07 -3.84
N THR A 144 9.39 -8.59 -4.40
CA THR A 144 9.25 -9.99 -4.81
C THR A 144 8.43 -10.10 -6.10
N PRO A 145 8.87 -9.48 -7.22
CA PRO A 145 8.07 -9.38 -8.44
C PRO A 145 7.63 -10.74 -8.98
N ALA A 146 8.49 -11.75 -8.94
CA ALA A 146 8.13 -13.09 -9.37
C ALA A 146 7.03 -13.73 -8.50
N GLY A 147 7.04 -13.47 -7.19
CA GLY A 147 5.99 -13.90 -6.26
C GLY A 147 4.67 -13.18 -6.53
N PHE A 148 4.75 -11.87 -6.74
CA PHE A 148 3.61 -11.04 -7.09
C PHE A 148 2.95 -11.49 -8.40
N VAL A 149 3.74 -11.69 -9.45
CA VAL A 149 3.24 -12.16 -10.77
C VAL A 149 2.61 -13.55 -10.68
N ARG A 150 3.20 -14.47 -9.91
CA ARG A 150 2.61 -15.81 -9.67
C ARG A 150 1.25 -15.75 -8.96
N ALA A 151 1.02 -14.74 -8.12
CA ALA A 151 -0.28 -14.54 -7.50
C ALA A 151 -1.29 -13.89 -8.45
N LEU A 152 -0.82 -12.95 -9.28
CA LEU A 152 -1.65 -12.12 -10.14
C LEU A 152 -2.15 -12.86 -11.38
N LEU A 153 -1.28 -13.56 -12.12
CA LEU A 153 -1.63 -14.15 -13.41
C LEU A 153 -2.78 -15.17 -13.34
N PRO A 154 -2.81 -16.11 -12.38
CA PRO A 154 -3.95 -17.04 -12.27
C PRO A 154 -5.26 -16.31 -11.96
N PHE A 155 -5.23 -15.27 -11.13
CA PHE A 155 -6.42 -14.47 -10.85
C PHE A 155 -6.93 -13.77 -12.10
N LEU A 156 -6.05 -13.15 -12.89
CA LEU A 156 -6.44 -12.49 -14.13
C LEU A 156 -7.01 -13.49 -15.15
N ALA A 157 -6.45 -14.68 -15.25
CA ALA A 157 -6.97 -15.73 -16.12
C ALA A 157 -8.39 -16.20 -15.71
N ASP A 158 -8.64 -16.30 -14.40
CA ASP A 158 -9.94 -16.70 -13.85
C ASP A 158 -11.05 -15.65 -14.08
N VAL A 159 -10.68 -14.36 -14.16
CA VAL A 159 -11.63 -13.25 -14.27
C VAL A 159 -11.68 -12.62 -15.66
N ALA A 160 -10.78 -13.01 -16.56
CA ALA A 160 -10.78 -12.52 -17.93
C ALA A 160 -12.08 -12.97 -18.65
N PRO A 161 -12.72 -12.11 -19.44
CA PRO A 161 -13.81 -12.55 -20.30
C PRO A 161 -13.27 -13.60 -21.31
N PRO A 162 -14.10 -14.57 -21.73
CA PRO A 162 -13.70 -15.52 -22.76
C PRO A 162 -13.21 -14.74 -24.00
N ALA A 163 -12.16 -15.24 -24.65
CA ALA A 163 -11.66 -14.63 -25.87
C ALA A 163 -12.79 -14.51 -26.91
N PRO A 164 -12.91 -13.41 -27.66
CA PRO A 164 -13.88 -13.32 -28.72
C PRO A 164 -13.64 -14.44 -29.71
N ALA A 165 -14.73 -15.12 -30.11
CA ALA A 165 -14.72 -16.21 -31.05
C ALA A 165 -14.35 -15.71 -32.47
#